data_d2bb7dc174508670abbaa2156a49416c
#
_entry.id   d2bb7dc174508670abbaa2156a49416c
#
_cell.length_a   1.000
_cell.length_b   1.000
_cell.length_c   1.000
_cell.angle_alpha   90.00
_cell.angle_beta   90.00
_cell.angle_gamma   90.00
#
_symmetry.space_group_name_H-M   'P 1'
#
loop_
_entity.id
_entity.type
_entity.pdbx_description
1 polymer ?
#
loop_
_entity_poly.entity_id
_entity_poly.type
_entity_poly.pdbx_seq_one_letter_code
_entity_poly.pdbx_strand_id
1 'polypeptide(L)'
;MAEGAYPASWYAATRDAAPDRPQLAGQTEADIAVVGGGFAGLHTARLLAQQGQRVVLVERHRIAWGASGRNGGFVGPGYAARSGLLIDKLGLDHSRRLYAQSQVGVEIVRQAIEAFGRPDILMGSRKLVASRTDQGADFADRTRRLAEQLGARFEPWSTAETREKLDTARYFQSIHDPTSFHIHPLNFALALAADIERLGGRLHEGTEATALDRKGDRWLLRTSQGAVIARHVVLAGSATLGQVHGRLSRAVLPVATYVAVTEKIGPDLGAAIRWSGAISDTRRAGDYYRVVDGDRLLWGGRITTDTSEPPRLREMMRGDIVSVYPQLRDIRIAYAWPGIMGYAPHKMPQIGEIEPGLWICSAFGGHGLAQTAAGADAVTAGILGDPSKARLFSPFGTDWAGGPIGRAAAQLVYWQLQASDWWDEKREARNAERLRT
;
A
#
# COMPACT_ATOMS: atom_id res chain seq x y z
N MET A 1 -1.99 -17.88 -17.96
CA MET A 1 -1.30 -16.61 -18.32
C MET A 1 0.04 -16.99 -18.89
N ALA A 2 0.55 -16.27 -19.92
CA ALA A 2 1.92 -16.50 -20.39
C ALA A 2 2.88 -16.28 -19.20
N GLU A 3 3.86 -17.15 -19.04
CA GLU A 3 4.89 -17.06 -18.01
C GLU A 3 5.59 -15.67 -18.15
N GLY A 4 5.63 -14.88 -17.09
CA GLY A 4 6.24 -13.53 -17.09
C GLY A 4 5.33 -12.35 -17.46
N ALA A 5 4.03 -12.55 -17.78
CA ALA A 5 3.13 -11.43 -18.05
C ALA A 5 2.60 -10.79 -16.76
N TYR A 6 2.39 -9.47 -16.77
CA TYR A 6 1.64 -8.81 -15.70
C TYR A 6 0.19 -9.27 -15.70
N PRO A 7 -0.46 -9.37 -14.52
CA PRO A 7 -1.89 -9.61 -14.45
C PRO A 7 -2.68 -8.52 -15.18
N ALA A 8 -3.78 -8.92 -15.82
CA ALA A 8 -4.63 -7.99 -16.56
C ALA A 8 -5.17 -6.90 -15.62
N SER A 9 -4.75 -5.67 -15.83
CA SER A 9 -5.16 -4.49 -15.06
C SER A 9 -5.04 -3.25 -15.93
N TRP A 10 -5.68 -2.17 -15.51
CA TRP A 10 -5.50 -0.87 -16.16
C TRP A 10 -4.04 -0.43 -16.15
N TYR A 11 -3.34 -0.64 -15.02
CA TYR A 11 -1.92 -0.31 -14.92
C TYR A 11 -1.03 -1.12 -15.87
N ALA A 12 -1.34 -2.41 -16.07
CA ALA A 12 -0.60 -3.23 -17.04
C ALA A 12 -0.85 -2.79 -18.48
N ALA A 13 -2.07 -2.30 -18.78
CA ALA A 13 -2.43 -1.80 -20.12
C ALA A 13 -1.85 -0.41 -20.43
N THR A 14 -1.56 0.38 -19.40
CA THR A 14 -1.08 1.78 -19.52
C THR A 14 0.36 1.97 -19.03
N ARG A 15 1.08 0.86 -18.76
CA ARG A 15 2.45 0.91 -18.31
C ARG A 15 3.42 1.37 -19.40
N ASP A 16 4.51 1.95 -18.96
CA ASP A 16 5.67 2.20 -19.80
C ASP A 16 6.31 0.90 -20.30
N ALA A 17 7.00 0.98 -21.41
CA ALA A 17 7.91 -0.06 -21.84
C ALA A 17 9.05 -0.21 -20.80
N ALA A 18 9.40 -1.43 -20.48
CA ALA A 18 10.51 -1.74 -19.59
C ALA A 18 11.32 -2.90 -20.19
N PRO A 19 12.66 -2.89 -20.03
CA PRO A 19 13.50 -3.98 -20.50
C PRO A 19 13.18 -5.27 -19.76
N ASP A 20 13.40 -6.40 -20.42
CA ASP A 20 13.44 -7.68 -19.74
C ASP A 20 14.74 -7.80 -18.95
N ARG A 21 14.62 -8.25 -17.71
CA ARG A 21 15.74 -8.46 -16.80
C ARG A 21 16.08 -9.94 -16.72
N PRO A 22 17.36 -10.32 -16.93
CA PRO A 22 17.73 -11.73 -16.97
C PRO A 22 17.53 -12.39 -15.62
N GLN A 23 17.21 -13.68 -15.64
CA GLN A 23 17.28 -14.53 -14.45
C GLN A 23 18.70 -14.56 -13.91
N LEU A 24 18.85 -14.72 -12.59
CA LEU A 24 20.14 -14.90 -11.97
C LEU A 24 20.67 -16.31 -12.29
N ALA A 25 21.77 -16.38 -13.00
CA ALA A 25 22.48 -17.61 -13.29
C ALA A 25 23.82 -17.65 -12.56
N GLY A 26 24.20 -18.82 -12.02
CA GLY A 26 25.47 -19.00 -11.30
C GLY A 26 25.53 -18.28 -9.96
N GLN A 27 26.74 -18.13 -9.43
CA GLN A 27 26.98 -17.48 -8.14
C GLN A 27 27.53 -16.08 -8.32
N THR A 28 27.00 -15.12 -7.55
CA THR A 28 27.47 -13.72 -7.54
C THR A 28 27.64 -13.20 -6.13
N GLU A 29 28.45 -12.16 -5.98
CA GLU A 29 28.66 -11.45 -4.72
C GLU A 29 28.04 -10.04 -4.75
N ALA A 30 27.54 -9.61 -3.59
CA ALA A 30 27.02 -8.26 -3.36
C ALA A 30 27.35 -7.82 -1.91
N ASP A 31 27.17 -6.56 -1.60
CA ASP A 31 27.15 -6.10 -0.21
C ASP A 31 25.79 -6.42 0.39
N ILE A 32 24.72 -6.20 -0.41
CA ILE A 32 23.34 -6.46 -0.01
C ILE A 32 22.61 -7.29 -1.08
N ALA A 33 21.90 -8.34 -0.64
CA ALA A 33 20.92 -9.06 -1.42
C ALA A 33 19.51 -8.66 -0.98
N VAL A 34 18.62 -8.34 -1.91
CA VAL A 34 17.23 -7.96 -1.65
C VAL A 34 16.30 -9.00 -2.27
N VAL A 35 15.38 -9.56 -1.47
CA VAL A 35 14.37 -10.53 -1.91
C VAL A 35 13.02 -9.86 -2.07
N GLY A 36 12.56 -9.74 -3.32
CA GLY A 36 11.27 -9.16 -3.70
C GLY A 36 11.39 -7.82 -4.42
N GLY A 37 10.86 -7.76 -5.64
CA GLY A 37 10.83 -6.59 -6.52
C GLY A 37 9.59 -5.70 -6.33
N GLY A 38 8.95 -5.73 -5.16
CA GLY A 38 7.92 -4.78 -4.76
C GLY A 38 8.50 -3.45 -4.27
N PHE A 39 7.66 -2.48 -3.89
CA PHE A 39 8.11 -1.16 -3.43
C PHE A 39 9.10 -1.23 -2.27
N ALA A 40 8.89 -2.10 -1.28
CA ALA A 40 9.81 -2.23 -0.16
C ALA A 40 11.23 -2.61 -0.61
N GLY A 41 11.36 -3.62 -1.47
CA GLY A 41 12.65 -4.03 -2.02
C GLY A 41 13.24 -2.99 -2.96
N LEU A 42 12.44 -2.38 -3.84
CA LEU A 42 12.90 -1.35 -4.77
C LEU A 42 13.43 -0.09 -4.05
N HIS A 43 12.67 0.43 -3.06
CA HIS A 43 13.14 1.58 -2.28
C HIS A 43 14.41 1.24 -1.50
N THR A 44 14.47 0.07 -0.86
CA THR A 44 15.67 -0.38 -0.12
C THR A 44 16.87 -0.50 -1.05
N ALA A 45 16.71 -1.17 -2.20
CA ALA A 45 17.77 -1.34 -3.18
C ALA A 45 18.28 0.01 -3.72
N ARG A 46 17.34 0.93 -4.04
CA ARG A 46 17.67 2.27 -4.53
C ARG A 46 18.44 3.09 -3.50
N LEU A 47 17.93 3.18 -2.26
CA LEU A 47 18.57 3.97 -1.21
C LEU A 47 19.96 3.44 -0.87
N LEU A 48 20.16 2.13 -0.83
CA LEU A 48 21.48 1.53 -0.63
C LEU A 48 22.42 1.73 -1.81
N ALA A 49 21.94 1.62 -3.05
CA ALA A 49 22.73 1.90 -4.24
C ALA A 49 23.17 3.38 -4.32
N GLN A 50 22.32 4.32 -3.88
CA GLN A 50 22.68 5.73 -3.74
C GLN A 50 23.82 5.97 -2.72
N GLN A 51 24.00 5.06 -1.77
CA GLN A 51 25.11 5.07 -0.80
C GLN A 51 26.32 4.26 -1.29
N GLY A 52 26.39 3.94 -2.58
CA GLY A 52 27.50 3.24 -3.20
C GLY A 52 27.59 1.74 -2.86
N GLN A 53 26.54 1.16 -2.27
CA GLN A 53 26.52 -0.27 -1.96
C GLN A 53 26.23 -1.11 -3.21
N ARG A 54 26.91 -2.25 -3.35
CA ARG A 54 26.66 -3.22 -4.43
C ARG A 54 25.40 -4.02 -4.08
N VAL A 55 24.31 -3.74 -4.77
CA VAL A 55 23.00 -4.35 -4.52
C VAL A 55 22.65 -5.36 -5.60
N VAL A 56 22.16 -6.54 -5.20
CA VAL A 56 21.49 -7.52 -6.07
C VAL A 56 20.08 -7.74 -5.56
N LEU A 57 19.09 -7.50 -6.42
CA LEU A 57 17.70 -7.77 -6.12
C LEU A 57 17.20 -8.93 -6.97
N VAL A 58 16.53 -9.90 -6.31
CA VAL A 58 15.86 -11.02 -6.98
C VAL A 58 14.35 -10.94 -6.81
N GLU A 59 13.63 -11.12 -7.91
CA GLU A 59 12.17 -11.12 -7.98
C GLU A 59 11.68 -12.38 -8.70
N ARG A 60 10.72 -13.10 -8.10
CA ARG A 60 10.20 -14.35 -8.65
C ARG A 60 9.47 -14.16 -9.98
N HIS A 61 8.75 -13.04 -10.13
CA HIS A 61 8.00 -12.71 -11.33
C HIS A 61 8.65 -11.52 -12.06
N ARG A 62 7.91 -10.44 -12.24
CA ARG A 62 8.38 -9.16 -12.77
C ARG A 62 8.37 -8.11 -11.66
N ILE A 63 9.11 -7.03 -11.85
CA ILE A 63 9.11 -5.88 -10.94
C ILE A 63 7.68 -5.41 -10.68
N ALA A 64 7.32 -5.26 -9.41
CA ALA A 64 5.99 -4.84 -8.94
C ALA A 64 4.82 -5.74 -9.41
N TRP A 65 5.06 -7.00 -9.76
CA TRP A 65 4.01 -7.94 -10.17
C TRP A 65 2.92 -8.13 -9.11
N GLY A 66 3.27 -8.06 -7.83
CA GLY A 66 2.38 -8.20 -6.68
C GLY A 66 1.54 -6.95 -6.39
N ALA A 67 1.23 -6.72 -5.11
CA ALA A 67 0.43 -5.59 -4.63
C ALA A 67 0.98 -4.22 -5.06
N SER A 68 2.29 -4.09 -5.25
CA SER A 68 2.95 -2.84 -5.62
C SER A 68 2.51 -2.29 -6.96
N GLY A 69 2.24 -3.14 -7.95
CA GLY A 69 1.75 -2.73 -9.27
C GLY A 69 0.22 -2.80 -9.42
N ARG A 70 -0.55 -3.06 -8.34
CA ARG A 70 -2.00 -3.33 -8.41
C ARG A 70 -2.84 -2.53 -7.43
N ASN A 71 -2.24 -1.63 -6.66
CA ASN A 71 -2.91 -0.85 -5.60
C ASN A 71 -3.62 0.39 -6.14
N GLY A 72 -4.27 1.17 -5.26
CA GLY A 72 -4.98 2.40 -5.64
C GLY A 72 -4.10 3.57 -6.07
N GLY A 73 -2.79 3.49 -5.84
CA GLY A 73 -1.83 4.54 -6.15
C GLY A 73 -1.77 5.68 -5.13
N PHE A 74 -2.31 5.52 -3.93
CA PHE A 74 -2.39 6.57 -2.91
C PHE A 74 -1.10 6.64 -2.09
N VAL A 75 -0.48 7.82 -2.07
CA VAL A 75 0.70 8.15 -1.27
C VAL A 75 0.27 9.12 -0.19
N GLY A 76 0.33 8.69 1.04
CA GLY A 76 -0.04 9.51 2.21
C GLY A 76 0.58 8.96 3.49
N PRO A 77 0.69 9.78 4.55
CA PRO A 77 1.26 9.36 5.83
C PRO A 77 0.32 8.46 6.62
N GLY A 78 0.83 7.90 7.72
CA GLY A 78 0.11 7.01 8.63
C GLY A 78 0.31 5.53 8.30
N TYR A 79 -0.35 4.66 9.05
CA TYR A 79 -0.23 3.20 8.96
C TYR A 79 -1.61 2.54 8.89
N ALA A 80 -1.67 1.22 8.64
CA ALA A 80 -2.92 0.47 8.67
C ALA A 80 -3.53 0.42 10.10
N ALA A 81 -2.70 0.49 11.13
CA ALA A 81 -3.15 0.71 12.50
C ALA A 81 -3.60 2.17 12.67
N ARG A 82 -4.78 2.39 13.28
CA ARG A 82 -5.31 3.73 13.54
C ARG A 82 -4.44 4.47 14.55
N SER A 83 -4.20 5.76 14.32
CA SER A 83 -3.34 6.59 15.17
C SER A 83 -3.78 6.60 16.64
N GLY A 84 -5.08 6.63 16.94
CA GLY A 84 -5.58 6.56 18.31
C GLY A 84 -5.15 5.27 19.02
N LEU A 85 -5.26 4.11 18.35
CA LEU A 85 -4.80 2.84 18.93
C LEU A 85 -3.28 2.79 19.15
N LEU A 86 -2.51 3.47 18.31
CA LEU A 86 -1.06 3.58 18.50
C LEU A 86 -0.74 4.47 19.71
N ILE A 87 -1.44 5.60 19.87
CA ILE A 87 -1.29 6.49 21.03
C ILE A 87 -1.63 5.75 22.31
N ASP A 88 -2.73 5.01 22.33
CA ASP A 88 -3.16 4.22 23.51
C ASP A 88 -2.14 3.14 23.87
N LYS A 89 -1.52 2.49 22.86
CA LYS A 89 -0.59 1.37 23.09
C LYS A 89 0.84 1.80 23.40
N LEU A 90 1.33 2.87 22.77
CA LEU A 90 2.76 3.26 22.77
C LEU A 90 3.01 4.63 23.40
N GLY A 91 1.96 5.37 23.72
CA GLY A 91 2.03 6.77 24.13
C GLY A 91 2.19 7.73 22.95
N LEU A 92 1.96 9.02 23.24
CA LEU A 92 1.92 10.08 22.23
C LEU A 92 3.27 10.28 21.55
N ASP A 93 4.36 10.35 22.30
CA ASP A 93 5.70 10.64 21.75
C ASP A 93 6.17 9.59 20.76
N HIS A 94 6.00 8.30 21.09
CA HIS A 94 6.36 7.23 20.18
C HIS A 94 5.47 7.26 18.92
N SER A 95 4.17 7.47 19.08
CA SER A 95 3.21 7.55 17.97
C SER A 95 3.48 8.73 17.06
N ARG A 96 3.89 9.89 17.61
CA ARG A 96 4.32 11.08 16.85
C ARG A 96 5.57 10.77 16.01
N ARG A 97 6.57 10.08 16.59
CA ARG A 97 7.79 9.68 15.87
C ARG A 97 7.49 8.69 14.75
N LEU A 98 6.61 7.72 14.98
CA LEU A 98 6.13 6.81 13.92
C LEU A 98 5.42 7.58 12.80
N TYR A 99 4.54 8.52 13.16
CA TYR A 99 3.84 9.33 12.16
C TYR A 99 4.83 10.18 11.35
N ALA A 100 5.80 10.83 12.01
CA ALA A 100 6.87 11.57 11.34
C ALA A 100 7.68 10.68 10.38
N GLN A 101 8.01 9.43 10.77
CA GLN A 101 8.67 8.49 9.88
C GLN A 101 7.81 8.15 8.64
N SER A 102 6.48 8.07 8.79
CA SER A 102 5.59 7.87 7.66
C SER A 102 5.55 9.10 6.70
N GLN A 103 5.71 10.32 7.23
CA GLN A 103 5.84 11.53 6.42
C GLN A 103 7.16 11.54 5.63
N VAL A 104 8.26 11.06 6.23
CA VAL A 104 9.54 10.84 5.50
C VAL A 104 9.32 9.93 4.29
N GLY A 105 8.51 8.87 4.43
CA GLY A 105 8.19 8.00 3.31
C GLY A 105 7.41 8.70 2.19
N VAL A 106 6.50 9.62 2.51
CA VAL A 106 5.79 10.45 1.52
C VAL A 106 6.79 11.31 0.74
N GLU A 107 7.72 11.93 1.45
CA GLU A 107 8.72 12.81 0.85
C GLU A 107 9.72 12.04 -0.02
N ILE A 108 10.17 10.85 0.39
CA ILE A 108 11.04 9.98 -0.44
C ILE A 108 10.37 9.65 -1.78
N VAL A 109 9.07 9.35 -1.77
CA VAL A 109 8.33 9.07 -3.02
C VAL A 109 8.27 10.32 -3.90
N ARG A 110 7.98 11.50 -3.33
CA ARG A 110 7.93 12.78 -4.04
C ARG A 110 9.27 13.11 -4.69
N GLN A 111 10.33 13.09 -3.92
CA GLN A 111 11.70 13.36 -4.39
C GLN A 111 12.16 12.37 -5.45
N ALA A 112 11.74 11.11 -5.35
CA ALA A 112 12.05 10.12 -6.37
C ALA A 112 11.40 10.46 -7.71
N ILE A 113 10.12 10.85 -7.74
CA ILE A 113 9.41 11.25 -8.95
C ILE A 113 10.06 12.49 -9.58
N GLU A 114 10.43 13.47 -8.76
CA GLU A 114 11.13 14.68 -9.20
C GLU A 114 12.50 14.34 -9.79
N ALA A 115 13.29 13.50 -9.09
CA ALA A 115 14.61 13.08 -9.56
C ALA A 115 14.58 12.28 -10.85
N PHE A 116 13.50 11.55 -11.12
CA PHE A 116 13.30 10.82 -12.38
C PHE A 116 12.93 11.74 -13.56
N GLY A 117 12.55 12.99 -13.29
CA GLY A 117 12.00 13.88 -14.33
C GLY A 117 10.71 13.35 -14.95
N ARG A 118 9.90 12.62 -14.17
CA ARG A 118 8.68 11.92 -14.60
C ARG A 118 7.43 12.47 -13.92
N PRO A 119 7.05 13.73 -14.19
CA PRO A 119 5.84 14.33 -13.60
C PRO A 119 4.55 13.60 -14.01
N ASP A 120 4.54 12.86 -15.11
CA ASP A 120 3.45 12.02 -15.59
C ASP A 120 3.11 10.84 -14.66
N ILE A 121 4.04 10.43 -13.80
CA ILE A 121 3.78 9.45 -12.74
C ILE A 121 2.84 10.03 -11.68
N LEU A 122 2.94 11.32 -11.37
CA LEU A 122 2.07 12.04 -10.45
C LEU A 122 0.72 12.32 -11.14
N MET A 123 -0.35 11.69 -10.67
CA MET A 123 -1.68 11.77 -11.28
C MET A 123 -2.61 12.76 -10.58
N GLY A 124 -2.30 13.18 -9.37
CA GLY A 124 -3.07 14.20 -8.63
C GLY A 124 -2.59 14.35 -7.20
N SER A 125 -2.93 15.46 -6.59
CA SER A 125 -2.54 15.85 -5.24
C SER A 125 -3.74 15.89 -4.30
N ARG A 126 -3.47 15.84 -2.99
CA ARG A 126 -4.43 15.92 -1.88
C ARG A 126 -5.28 14.66 -1.73
N LYS A 127 -5.85 14.49 -0.55
CA LYS A 127 -6.73 13.36 -0.24
C LYS A 127 -7.88 13.83 0.65
N LEU A 128 -9.07 13.25 0.43
CA LEU A 128 -10.20 13.31 1.34
C LEU A 128 -10.42 11.96 2.02
N VAL A 129 -10.68 12.00 3.33
CA VAL A 129 -11.19 10.85 4.07
C VAL A 129 -12.62 11.18 4.48
N ALA A 130 -13.58 10.72 3.70
CA ALA A 130 -14.99 11.07 3.83
C ALA A 130 -15.71 10.18 4.85
N SER A 131 -16.42 10.77 5.78
CA SER A 131 -17.21 10.05 6.79
C SER A 131 -18.50 9.50 6.21
N ARG A 132 -18.80 8.24 6.51
CA ARG A 132 -20.05 7.55 6.08
C ARG A 132 -21.21 7.79 7.05
N THR A 133 -20.93 8.36 8.21
CA THR A 133 -21.91 8.74 9.22
C THR A 133 -21.64 10.17 9.69
N ASP A 134 -22.66 10.83 10.22
CA ASP A 134 -22.47 12.14 10.83
C ASP A 134 -21.60 12.03 12.08
N GLN A 135 -20.54 12.81 12.11
CA GLN A 135 -19.54 12.80 13.18
C GLN A 135 -19.83 13.80 14.28
N GLY A 136 -20.92 14.56 14.17
CA GLY A 136 -21.33 15.55 15.16
C GLY A 136 -20.54 16.86 15.11
N ALA A 137 -20.95 17.80 15.98
CA ALA A 137 -20.44 19.16 15.99
C ALA A 137 -18.95 19.28 16.39
N ASP A 138 -18.44 18.33 17.17
CA ASP A 138 -17.07 18.32 17.70
C ASP A 138 -16.05 17.67 16.72
N PHE A 139 -16.48 17.23 15.54
CA PHE A 139 -15.61 16.61 14.54
C PHE A 139 -14.40 17.48 14.16
N ALA A 140 -14.64 18.78 13.95
CA ALA A 140 -13.59 19.72 13.57
C ALA A 140 -12.53 19.85 14.66
N ASP A 141 -12.93 19.95 15.92
CA ASP A 141 -12.01 20.08 17.05
C ASP A 141 -11.25 18.78 17.32
N ARG A 142 -11.89 17.62 17.18
CA ARG A 142 -11.20 16.32 17.27
C ARG A 142 -10.14 16.20 16.17
N THR A 143 -10.47 16.59 14.95
CA THR A 143 -9.54 16.52 13.81
C THR A 143 -8.33 17.43 14.02
N ARG A 144 -8.54 18.68 14.46
CA ARG A 144 -7.45 19.61 14.75
C ARG A 144 -6.56 19.12 15.90
N ARG A 145 -7.15 18.63 16.99
CA ARG A 145 -6.39 18.03 18.11
C ARG A 145 -5.53 16.86 17.66
N LEU A 146 -6.08 15.94 16.84
CA LEU A 146 -5.31 14.83 16.31
C LEU A 146 -4.17 15.30 15.39
N ALA A 147 -4.42 16.30 14.56
CA ALA A 147 -3.41 16.90 13.69
C ALA A 147 -2.26 17.49 14.52
N GLU A 148 -2.57 18.26 15.56
CA GLU A 148 -1.59 18.83 16.47
C GLU A 148 -0.79 17.76 17.22
N GLN A 149 -1.47 16.75 17.77
CA GLN A 149 -0.84 15.64 18.47
C GLN A 149 0.18 14.89 17.60
N LEU A 150 -0.11 14.70 16.34
CA LEU A 150 0.74 13.94 15.41
C LEU A 150 1.74 14.82 14.63
N GLY A 151 1.58 16.14 14.62
CA GLY A 151 2.28 17.02 13.69
C GLY A 151 1.80 16.83 12.24
N ALA A 152 0.51 16.53 12.05
CA ALA A 152 -0.13 16.37 10.75
C ALA A 152 -0.72 17.69 10.25
N ARG A 153 -1.04 17.75 8.94
CA ARG A 153 -1.70 18.90 8.31
C ARG A 153 -3.15 18.62 7.95
N PHE A 154 -3.88 17.92 8.82
CA PHE A 154 -5.28 17.59 8.58
C PHE A 154 -6.17 18.83 8.74
N GLU A 155 -7.05 19.02 7.78
CA GLU A 155 -8.06 20.08 7.79
C GLU A 155 -9.45 19.43 7.84
N PRO A 156 -10.28 19.78 8.84
CA PRO A 156 -11.66 19.30 8.88
C PRO A 156 -12.52 20.04 7.86
N TRP A 157 -13.28 19.32 7.06
CA TRP A 157 -14.31 19.85 6.17
C TRP A 157 -15.69 19.47 6.67
N SER A 158 -16.62 20.41 6.59
CA SER A 158 -18.03 20.21 6.89
C SER A 158 -18.71 19.28 5.88
N THR A 159 -19.92 18.83 6.19
CA THR A 159 -20.75 18.06 5.28
C THR A 159 -21.05 18.85 3.98
N ALA A 160 -21.27 20.17 4.09
CA ALA A 160 -21.53 21.03 2.92
C ALA A 160 -20.31 21.10 1.99
N GLU A 161 -19.11 21.38 2.54
CA GLU A 161 -17.86 21.42 1.77
C GLU A 161 -17.55 20.05 1.14
N THR A 162 -17.76 18.96 1.87
CA THR A 162 -17.58 17.60 1.35
C THR A 162 -18.50 17.32 0.17
N ARG A 163 -19.79 17.61 0.30
CA ARG A 163 -20.81 17.37 -0.74
C ARG A 163 -20.72 18.33 -1.92
N GLU A 164 -20.15 19.51 -1.76
CA GLU A 164 -19.78 20.37 -2.87
C GLU A 164 -18.82 19.69 -3.85
N LYS A 165 -17.88 18.89 -3.33
CA LYS A 165 -16.89 18.16 -4.13
C LYS A 165 -17.36 16.76 -4.54
N LEU A 166 -18.13 16.09 -3.69
CA LEU A 166 -18.61 14.72 -3.86
C LEU A 166 -20.14 14.71 -3.84
N ASP A 167 -20.75 14.74 -5.01
CA ASP A 167 -22.23 14.84 -5.16
C ASP A 167 -22.91 13.52 -4.78
N THR A 168 -22.94 13.26 -3.48
CA THR A 168 -23.60 12.09 -2.91
C THR A 168 -24.12 12.38 -1.49
N ALA A 169 -25.28 11.83 -1.18
CA ALA A 169 -25.84 11.87 0.17
C ALA A 169 -25.12 10.90 1.15
N ARG A 170 -24.25 10.03 0.65
CA ARG A 170 -23.58 9.01 1.45
C ARG A 170 -22.44 9.55 2.32
N TYR A 171 -21.95 10.74 2.05
CA TYR A 171 -20.87 11.35 2.80
C TYR A 171 -21.33 12.54 3.65
N PHE A 172 -20.70 12.65 4.79
CA PHE A 172 -20.82 13.72 5.76
C PHE A 172 -19.52 14.52 5.80
N GLN A 173 -19.02 14.85 7.00
CA GLN A 173 -17.76 15.56 7.16
C GLN A 173 -16.58 14.77 6.55
N SER A 174 -15.50 15.45 6.21
CA SER A 174 -14.28 14.80 5.76
C SER A 174 -13.01 15.41 6.37
N ILE A 175 -11.96 14.62 6.41
CA ILE A 175 -10.61 15.09 6.69
C ILE A 175 -9.92 15.33 5.35
N HIS A 176 -9.51 16.57 5.10
CA HIS A 176 -8.67 16.94 3.99
C HIS A 176 -7.20 16.81 4.40
N ASP A 177 -6.42 16.05 3.65
CA ASP A 177 -4.97 15.92 3.79
C ASP A 177 -4.29 16.54 2.55
N PRO A 178 -3.72 17.75 2.68
CA PRO A 178 -3.04 18.43 1.57
C PRO A 178 -1.67 17.82 1.23
N THR A 179 -1.11 16.97 2.08
CA THR A 179 0.23 16.40 1.90
C THR A 179 0.22 15.12 1.06
N SER A 180 -0.92 14.44 1.02
CA SER A 180 -1.12 13.23 0.23
C SER A 180 -1.21 13.53 -1.27
N PHE A 181 -0.92 12.53 -2.08
CA PHE A 181 -1.07 12.58 -3.54
C PHE A 181 -1.34 11.17 -4.09
N HIS A 182 -1.53 11.05 -5.39
CA HIS A 182 -1.67 9.73 -6.00
C HIS A 182 -0.90 9.63 -7.32
N ILE A 183 -0.49 8.41 -7.63
CA ILE A 183 0.46 8.10 -8.71
C ILE A 183 -0.02 6.95 -9.59
N HIS A 184 0.67 6.74 -10.72
CA HIS A 184 0.62 5.48 -11.46
C HIS A 184 1.62 4.50 -10.83
N PRO A 185 1.19 3.53 -9.99
CA PRO A 185 2.10 2.75 -9.15
C PRO A 185 3.04 1.86 -9.95
N LEU A 186 2.59 1.27 -11.06
CA LEU A 186 3.45 0.39 -11.86
C LEU A 186 4.54 1.19 -12.57
N ASN A 187 4.23 2.35 -13.16
CA ASN A 187 5.23 3.21 -13.80
C ASN A 187 6.24 3.74 -12.78
N PHE A 188 5.79 4.08 -11.58
CA PHE A 188 6.69 4.46 -10.50
C PHE A 188 7.67 3.32 -10.12
N ALA A 189 7.18 2.09 -10.01
CA ALA A 189 8.03 0.94 -9.72
C ALA A 189 9.04 0.65 -10.84
N LEU A 190 8.63 0.80 -12.11
CA LEU A 190 9.53 0.65 -13.26
C LEU A 190 10.60 1.74 -13.30
N ALA A 191 10.25 2.97 -12.94
CA ALA A 191 11.21 4.08 -12.82
C ALA A 191 12.20 3.86 -11.66
N LEU A 192 11.76 3.35 -10.50
CA LEU A 192 12.64 2.94 -9.41
C LEU A 192 13.63 1.86 -9.86
N ALA A 193 13.16 0.86 -10.61
CA ALA A 193 14.01 -0.22 -11.11
C ALA A 193 15.07 0.31 -12.09
N ALA A 194 14.69 1.18 -13.03
CA ALA A 194 15.62 1.81 -13.96
C ALA A 194 16.68 2.67 -13.23
N ASP A 195 16.27 3.39 -12.17
CA ASP A 195 17.21 4.20 -11.37
C ASP A 195 18.19 3.33 -10.57
N ILE A 196 17.76 2.19 -10.04
CA ILE A 196 18.65 1.21 -9.38
C ILE A 196 19.71 0.72 -10.36
N GLU A 197 19.32 0.37 -11.60
CA GLU A 197 20.23 -0.10 -12.65
C GLU A 197 21.21 1.01 -13.04
N ARG A 198 20.75 2.25 -13.18
CA ARG A 198 21.60 3.44 -13.43
C ARG A 198 22.63 3.66 -12.31
N LEU A 199 22.27 3.35 -11.07
CA LEU A 199 23.17 3.41 -9.89
C LEU A 199 24.09 2.18 -9.76
N GLY A 200 24.08 1.25 -10.71
CA GLY A 200 24.91 0.05 -10.73
C GLY A 200 24.36 -1.15 -9.97
N GLY A 201 23.12 -1.05 -9.47
CA GLY A 201 22.41 -2.20 -8.88
C GLY A 201 21.99 -3.21 -9.95
N ARG A 202 21.92 -4.47 -9.59
CA ARG A 202 21.53 -5.57 -10.48
C ARG A 202 20.17 -6.12 -10.08
N LEU A 203 19.27 -6.21 -11.04
CA LEU A 203 17.91 -6.70 -10.87
C LEU A 203 17.72 -7.98 -11.69
N HIS A 204 17.16 -9.02 -11.07
CA HIS A 204 16.91 -10.30 -11.70
C HIS A 204 15.41 -10.67 -11.53
N GLU A 205 14.67 -10.63 -12.65
CA GLU A 205 13.29 -11.10 -12.74
C GLU A 205 13.24 -12.62 -13.00
N GLY A 206 12.09 -13.27 -12.80
CA GLY A 206 11.98 -14.73 -12.95
C GLY A 206 12.90 -15.52 -12.02
N THR A 207 13.36 -14.91 -10.94
CA THR A 207 14.36 -15.46 -10.02
C THR A 207 13.76 -15.64 -8.64
N GLU A 208 13.32 -16.87 -8.35
CA GLU A 208 12.75 -17.19 -7.05
C GLU A 208 13.86 -17.49 -6.03
N ALA A 209 13.83 -16.79 -4.90
CA ALA A 209 14.63 -17.14 -3.73
C ALA A 209 14.05 -18.42 -3.07
N THR A 210 14.87 -19.43 -2.87
CA THR A 210 14.41 -20.74 -2.41
C THR A 210 14.91 -21.10 -1.01
N ALA A 211 16.09 -20.62 -0.62
CA ALA A 211 16.66 -20.86 0.70
C ALA A 211 17.65 -19.75 1.10
N LEU A 212 17.89 -19.64 2.38
CA LEU A 212 18.82 -18.69 2.98
C LEU A 212 19.67 -19.41 4.03
N ASP A 213 20.98 -19.48 3.81
CA ASP A 213 21.94 -20.17 4.67
C ASP A 213 22.97 -19.18 5.23
N ARG A 214 23.43 -19.41 6.45
CA ARG A 214 24.58 -18.68 7.00
C ARG A 214 25.89 -19.25 6.45
N LYS A 215 26.80 -18.39 5.98
CA LYS A 215 28.11 -18.74 5.48
C LYS A 215 29.20 -17.86 6.14
N GLY A 216 29.64 -18.25 7.32
CA GLY A 216 30.52 -17.43 8.16
C GLY A 216 29.85 -16.14 8.61
N ASP A 217 30.44 -15.00 8.27
CA ASP A 217 29.92 -13.66 8.52
C ASP A 217 28.95 -13.16 7.44
N ARG A 218 28.73 -13.94 6.38
CA ARG A 218 27.87 -13.64 5.25
C ARG A 218 26.62 -14.53 5.18
N TRP A 219 25.72 -14.19 4.29
CA TRP A 219 24.55 -14.97 3.91
C TRP A 219 24.68 -15.51 2.49
N LEU A 220 24.25 -16.75 2.28
CA LEU A 220 24.08 -17.37 0.97
C LEU A 220 22.59 -17.46 0.66
N LEU A 221 22.12 -16.56 -0.20
CA LEU A 221 20.77 -16.58 -0.75
C LEU A 221 20.76 -17.49 -1.97
N ARG A 222 20.06 -18.62 -1.90
CA ARG A 222 19.87 -19.55 -3.02
C ARG A 222 18.66 -19.15 -3.86
N THR A 223 18.78 -19.35 -5.15
CA THR A 223 17.69 -19.17 -6.12
C THR A 223 17.54 -20.43 -6.96
N SER A 224 16.52 -20.46 -7.85
CA SER A 224 16.28 -21.61 -8.74
C SER A 224 17.46 -21.95 -9.67
N GLN A 225 18.26 -20.96 -10.08
CA GLN A 225 19.35 -21.14 -11.05
C GLN A 225 20.70 -20.56 -10.61
N GLY A 226 20.76 -19.96 -9.42
CA GLY A 226 21.98 -19.32 -8.94
C GLY A 226 21.96 -19.04 -7.45
N ALA A 227 22.92 -18.22 -7.00
CA ALA A 227 23.00 -17.78 -5.62
C ALA A 227 23.63 -16.40 -5.49
N VAL A 228 23.28 -15.68 -4.41
CA VAL A 228 23.93 -14.42 -4.02
C VAL A 228 24.61 -14.61 -2.67
N ILE A 229 25.90 -14.29 -2.58
CA ILE A 229 26.60 -14.18 -1.30
C ILE A 229 26.64 -12.70 -0.92
N ALA A 230 26.08 -12.36 0.23
CA ALA A 230 26.00 -10.97 0.68
C ALA A 230 26.28 -10.84 2.18
N ARG A 231 26.72 -9.67 2.61
CA ARG A 231 26.87 -9.32 4.02
C ARG A 231 25.52 -9.12 4.69
N HIS A 232 24.61 -8.47 3.96
CA HIS A 232 23.24 -8.21 4.41
C HIS A 232 22.24 -8.80 3.42
N VAL A 233 21.14 -9.33 3.97
CA VAL A 233 19.96 -9.76 3.18
C VAL A 233 18.75 -9.01 3.68
N VAL A 234 17.94 -8.47 2.76
CA VAL A 234 16.68 -7.80 3.08
C VAL A 234 15.51 -8.61 2.51
N LEU A 235 14.64 -9.10 3.38
CA LEU A 235 13.46 -9.87 3.04
C LEU A 235 12.26 -8.93 2.86
N ALA A 236 11.89 -8.64 1.61
CA ALA A 236 10.82 -7.73 1.21
C ALA A 236 9.68 -8.44 0.42
N GLY A 237 9.60 -9.77 0.51
CA GLY A 237 8.64 -10.60 -0.24
C GLY A 237 7.20 -10.57 0.28
N SER A 238 6.93 -9.94 1.43
CA SER A 238 5.59 -9.80 2.04
C SER A 238 4.85 -11.16 2.13
N ALA A 239 3.57 -11.21 1.76
CA ALA A 239 2.75 -12.42 1.76
C ALA A 239 3.24 -13.52 0.80
N THR A 240 4.19 -13.20 -0.09
CA THR A 240 4.74 -14.11 -1.10
C THR A 240 6.19 -14.51 -0.85
N LEU A 241 6.71 -14.29 0.36
CA LEU A 241 8.09 -14.65 0.72
C LEU A 241 8.38 -16.15 0.57
N GLY A 242 7.38 -17.01 0.68
CA GLY A 242 7.52 -18.45 0.48
C GLY A 242 8.32 -19.15 1.58
N GLN A 243 9.10 -20.15 1.20
CA GLN A 243 9.87 -21.00 2.13
C GLN A 243 11.22 -20.41 2.56
N VAL A 244 11.62 -19.27 2.01
CA VAL A 244 12.94 -18.64 2.27
C VAL A 244 13.19 -18.43 3.76
N HIS A 245 12.15 -18.02 4.50
CA HIS A 245 12.22 -17.87 5.94
C HIS A 245 10.88 -18.22 6.60
N GLY A 246 10.74 -19.45 7.10
CA GLY A 246 9.47 -20.01 7.56
C GLY A 246 8.80 -19.25 8.71
N ARG A 247 9.56 -18.65 9.64
CA ARG A 247 8.99 -17.82 10.73
C ARG A 247 8.31 -16.58 10.15
N LEU A 248 8.98 -15.86 9.25
CA LEU A 248 8.44 -14.63 8.66
C LEU A 248 7.23 -14.89 7.76
N SER A 249 7.28 -15.95 6.98
CA SER A 249 6.13 -16.34 6.13
C SER A 249 4.89 -16.66 6.96
N ARG A 250 5.06 -17.20 8.16
CA ARG A 250 3.95 -17.48 9.09
C ARG A 250 3.50 -16.26 9.92
N ALA A 251 4.26 -15.17 9.89
CA ALA A 251 3.93 -13.93 10.57
C ALA A 251 3.08 -12.96 9.72
N VAL A 252 2.77 -13.33 8.47
CA VAL A 252 2.03 -12.49 7.52
C VAL A 252 0.78 -13.23 7.02
N LEU A 253 -0.39 -12.59 7.12
CA LEU A 253 -1.63 -13.05 6.51
C LEU A 253 -1.77 -12.45 5.10
N PRO A 254 -1.99 -13.27 4.07
CA PRO A 254 -2.42 -12.77 2.77
C PRO A 254 -3.88 -12.30 2.85
N VAL A 255 -4.12 -11.07 2.43
CA VAL A 255 -5.45 -10.45 2.41
C VAL A 255 -5.67 -9.86 1.02
N ALA A 256 -6.77 -10.25 0.38
CA ALA A 256 -7.16 -9.74 -0.93
C ALA A 256 -8.00 -8.47 -0.79
N THR A 257 -7.82 -7.57 -1.74
CA THR A 257 -8.68 -6.43 -2.06
C THR A 257 -8.85 -6.36 -3.56
N TYR A 258 -9.86 -5.64 -4.03
CA TYR A 258 -10.17 -5.57 -5.45
C TYR A 258 -10.12 -4.13 -5.92
N VAL A 259 -9.67 -3.94 -7.16
CA VAL A 259 -9.64 -2.63 -7.83
C VAL A 259 -10.33 -2.78 -9.18
N ALA A 260 -11.13 -1.78 -9.54
CA ALA A 260 -11.76 -1.68 -10.84
C ALA A 260 -11.49 -0.32 -11.48
N VAL A 261 -11.50 -0.27 -12.80
CA VAL A 261 -11.50 0.98 -13.57
C VAL A 261 -12.65 0.91 -14.58
N THR A 262 -13.43 1.98 -14.63
CA THR A 262 -14.57 2.10 -15.53
C THR A 262 -14.13 2.30 -16.99
N GLU A 263 -15.05 2.10 -17.93
CA GLU A 263 -14.95 2.75 -19.23
C GLU A 263 -15.01 4.28 -19.03
N LYS A 264 -14.79 5.04 -20.11
CA LYS A 264 -14.96 6.49 -20.07
C LYS A 264 -16.40 6.82 -19.71
N ILE A 265 -16.58 7.69 -18.70
CA ILE A 265 -17.91 8.09 -18.20
C ILE A 265 -18.34 9.41 -18.84
N GLY A 266 -17.37 10.27 -19.16
CA GLY A 266 -17.62 11.58 -19.72
C GLY A 266 -18.09 12.61 -18.69
N PRO A 267 -18.95 13.58 -19.07
CA PRO A 267 -19.35 14.72 -18.22
C PRO A 267 -19.99 14.34 -16.89
N ASP A 268 -20.72 13.22 -16.86
CA ASP A 268 -21.41 12.75 -15.66
C ASP A 268 -20.46 12.45 -14.50
N LEU A 269 -19.21 12.05 -14.81
CA LEU A 269 -18.18 11.85 -13.80
C LEU A 269 -17.82 13.18 -13.11
N GLY A 270 -17.60 14.24 -13.90
CA GLY A 270 -17.30 15.57 -13.38
C GLY A 270 -18.46 16.20 -12.61
N ALA A 271 -19.71 15.87 -12.96
CA ALA A 271 -20.88 16.26 -12.20
C ALA A 271 -20.96 15.56 -10.84
N ALA A 272 -20.62 14.25 -10.79
CA ALA A 272 -20.65 13.45 -9.57
C ALA A 272 -19.45 13.71 -8.66
N ILE A 273 -18.25 13.91 -9.23
CA ILE A 273 -16.98 14.04 -8.48
C ILE A 273 -16.21 15.26 -9.00
N ARG A 274 -16.36 16.38 -8.29
CA ARG A 274 -15.65 17.66 -8.56
C ARG A 274 -14.35 17.76 -7.76
N TRP A 275 -13.64 16.64 -7.69
CA TRP A 275 -12.40 16.52 -6.92
C TRP A 275 -11.36 15.69 -7.70
N SER A 276 -10.17 16.23 -7.88
CA SER A 276 -9.06 15.57 -8.61
C SER A 276 -8.11 14.78 -7.71
N GLY A 277 -8.24 14.90 -6.40
CA GLY A 277 -7.41 14.18 -5.43
C GLY A 277 -7.91 12.77 -5.13
N ALA A 278 -7.17 12.07 -4.29
CA ALA A 278 -7.57 10.77 -3.77
C ALA A 278 -8.76 10.89 -2.81
N ILE A 279 -9.63 9.89 -2.77
CA ILE A 279 -10.77 9.81 -1.87
C ILE A 279 -10.76 8.43 -1.20
N SER A 280 -10.96 8.41 0.11
CA SER A 280 -11.26 7.17 0.85
C SER A 280 -12.39 7.43 1.82
N ASP A 281 -13.10 6.39 2.24
CA ASP A 281 -14.13 6.55 3.25
C ASP A 281 -13.77 5.92 4.60
N THR A 282 -14.59 6.18 5.62
CA THR A 282 -14.35 5.73 7.00
C THR A 282 -14.92 4.36 7.29
N ARG A 283 -15.48 3.64 6.32
CA ARG A 283 -15.88 2.24 6.54
C ARG A 283 -14.67 1.42 6.96
N ARG A 284 -14.90 0.40 7.74
CA ARG A 284 -13.85 -0.46 8.30
C ARG A 284 -13.18 -1.33 7.22
N ALA A 285 -13.94 -1.68 6.18
CA ALA A 285 -13.46 -2.27 4.93
C ALA A 285 -13.76 -1.29 3.79
N GLY A 286 -13.24 -0.06 3.95
CA GLY A 286 -13.66 1.12 3.21
C GLY A 286 -13.32 1.12 1.74
N ASP A 287 -14.04 1.94 1.00
CA ASP A 287 -13.76 2.24 -0.39
C ASP A 287 -12.66 3.31 -0.47
N TYR A 288 -11.88 3.22 -1.54
CA TYR A 288 -10.93 4.24 -1.95
C TYR A 288 -10.98 4.40 -3.47
N TYR A 289 -10.98 5.63 -3.94
CA TYR A 289 -11.15 5.88 -5.37
C TYR A 289 -10.57 7.21 -5.80
N ARG A 290 -10.43 7.38 -7.10
CA ARG A 290 -9.93 8.59 -7.75
C ARG A 290 -10.30 8.62 -9.22
N VAL A 291 -10.34 9.82 -9.79
CA VAL A 291 -10.45 9.98 -11.24
C VAL A 291 -9.11 9.69 -11.90
N VAL A 292 -9.11 8.95 -12.98
CA VAL A 292 -7.95 8.66 -13.85
C VAL A 292 -8.31 8.97 -15.30
N ASP A 293 -7.32 9.29 -16.13
CA ASP A 293 -7.48 9.71 -17.54
C ASP A 293 -8.52 10.85 -17.74
N GLY A 294 -8.81 11.61 -16.67
CA GLY A 294 -9.78 12.71 -16.70
C GLY A 294 -11.25 12.29 -16.70
N ASP A 295 -11.59 11.12 -17.21
CA ASP A 295 -12.98 10.69 -17.44
C ASP A 295 -13.28 9.23 -17.05
N ARG A 296 -12.36 8.55 -16.36
CA ARG A 296 -12.56 7.21 -15.80
C ARG A 296 -12.49 7.25 -14.27
N LEU A 297 -13.19 6.34 -13.63
CA LEU A 297 -13.14 6.16 -12.19
C LEU A 297 -12.37 4.89 -11.84
N LEU A 298 -11.27 5.03 -11.10
CA LEU A 298 -10.61 3.93 -10.43
C LEU A 298 -11.22 3.78 -9.04
N TRP A 299 -11.70 2.58 -8.72
CA TRP A 299 -12.33 2.26 -7.44
C TRP A 299 -11.73 1.01 -6.84
N GLY A 300 -11.31 1.09 -5.58
CA GLY A 300 -10.83 -0.03 -4.79
C GLY A 300 -11.67 -0.21 -3.54
N GLY A 301 -11.78 -1.44 -3.08
CA GLY A 301 -12.55 -1.76 -1.88
C GLY A 301 -12.56 -3.25 -1.60
N ARG A 302 -13.44 -3.63 -0.67
CA ARG A 302 -13.67 -5.01 -0.25
C ARG A 302 -12.39 -5.69 0.24
N ILE A 303 -12.39 -6.15 1.44
CA ILE A 303 -11.26 -6.86 2.06
C ILE A 303 -11.72 -8.27 2.40
N THR A 304 -10.92 -9.27 2.03
CA THR A 304 -11.20 -10.68 2.31
C THR A 304 -9.91 -11.46 2.50
N THR A 305 -9.97 -12.56 3.26
CA THR A 305 -8.87 -13.52 3.36
C THR A 305 -8.97 -14.63 2.29
N ASP A 306 -10.05 -14.65 1.51
CA ASP A 306 -10.12 -15.45 0.29
C ASP A 306 -9.33 -14.72 -0.82
N THR A 307 -8.28 -15.37 -1.29
CA THR A 307 -7.39 -14.80 -2.31
C THR A 307 -7.77 -15.19 -3.73
N SER A 308 -8.87 -15.91 -3.92
CA SER A 308 -9.43 -16.21 -5.24
C SER A 308 -10.13 -14.99 -5.85
N GLU A 309 -10.17 -14.93 -7.17
CA GLU A 309 -10.90 -13.88 -7.86
C GLU A 309 -12.39 -14.26 -7.93
N PRO A 310 -13.31 -13.40 -7.44
CA PRO A 310 -14.73 -13.67 -7.52
C PRO A 310 -15.22 -13.74 -8.98
N PRO A 311 -16.08 -14.70 -9.33
CA PRO A 311 -16.57 -14.87 -10.71
C PRO A 311 -17.30 -13.64 -11.28
N ARG A 312 -17.90 -12.80 -10.40
CA ARG A 312 -18.67 -11.61 -10.77
C ARG A 312 -18.02 -10.33 -10.25
N LEU A 313 -16.69 -10.26 -10.28
CA LEU A 313 -15.94 -9.13 -9.72
C LEU A 313 -16.36 -7.79 -10.32
N ARG A 314 -16.55 -7.72 -11.64
CA ARG A 314 -16.95 -6.46 -12.32
C ARG A 314 -18.31 -5.95 -11.85
N GLU A 315 -19.31 -6.82 -11.74
CA GLU A 315 -20.64 -6.46 -11.24
C GLU A 315 -20.61 -6.04 -9.78
N MET A 316 -19.83 -6.74 -8.97
CA MET A 316 -19.66 -6.41 -7.55
C MET A 316 -19.06 -5.01 -7.39
N MET A 317 -17.97 -4.69 -8.11
CA MET A 317 -17.33 -3.38 -8.04
C MET A 317 -18.22 -2.26 -8.60
N ARG A 318 -18.97 -2.55 -9.70
CA ARG A 318 -19.97 -1.62 -10.21
C ARG A 318 -21.05 -1.33 -9.16
N GLY A 319 -21.53 -2.35 -8.45
CA GLY A 319 -22.51 -2.20 -7.38
C GLY A 319 -22.00 -1.29 -6.25
N ASP A 320 -20.72 -1.40 -5.88
CA ASP A 320 -20.12 -0.54 -4.86
C ASP A 320 -20.09 0.93 -5.30
N ILE A 321 -19.69 1.22 -6.53
CA ILE A 321 -19.68 2.57 -7.10
C ILE A 321 -21.09 3.15 -7.10
N VAL A 322 -22.06 2.42 -7.65
CA VAL A 322 -23.47 2.87 -7.77
C VAL A 322 -24.12 3.05 -6.39
N SER A 323 -23.71 2.29 -5.38
CA SER A 323 -24.20 2.46 -4.00
C SER A 323 -23.83 3.82 -3.40
N VAL A 324 -22.71 4.40 -3.84
CA VAL A 324 -22.24 5.72 -3.42
C VAL A 324 -22.74 6.81 -4.38
N TYR A 325 -22.70 6.56 -5.67
CA TYR A 325 -23.08 7.49 -6.75
C TYR A 325 -24.19 6.89 -7.62
N PRO A 326 -25.46 6.91 -7.18
CA PRO A 326 -26.60 6.35 -7.94
C PRO A 326 -26.78 6.97 -9.34
N GLN A 327 -26.34 8.22 -9.53
CA GLN A 327 -26.37 8.90 -10.82
C GLN A 327 -25.43 8.26 -11.86
N LEU A 328 -24.45 7.46 -11.42
CA LEU A 328 -23.54 6.71 -12.29
C LEU A 328 -24.02 5.27 -12.56
N ARG A 329 -25.32 5.00 -12.48
CA ARG A 329 -25.89 3.64 -12.61
C ARG A 329 -25.60 2.94 -13.95
N ASP A 330 -25.34 3.70 -15.02
CA ASP A 330 -25.14 3.16 -16.37
C ASP A 330 -23.68 2.90 -16.74
N ILE A 331 -22.74 3.07 -15.78
CA ILE A 331 -21.32 2.82 -16.00
C ILE A 331 -21.03 1.36 -16.31
N ARG A 332 -19.96 1.15 -17.09
CA ARG A 332 -19.38 -0.16 -17.35
C ARG A 332 -17.96 -0.26 -16.79
N ILE A 333 -17.57 -1.44 -16.34
CA ILE A 333 -16.23 -1.72 -15.82
C ILE A 333 -15.34 -2.26 -16.96
N ALA A 334 -14.32 -1.50 -17.32
CA ALA A 334 -13.34 -1.90 -18.32
C ALA A 334 -12.33 -2.91 -17.76
N TYR A 335 -11.82 -2.66 -16.54
CA TYR A 335 -10.84 -3.50 -15.87
C TYR A 335 -11.28 -3.79 -14.44
N ALA A 336 -11.03 -5.01 -13.96
CA ALA A 336 -11.15 -5.36 -12.55
C ALA A 336 -10.10 -6.42 -12.24
N TRP A 337 -9.44 -6.31 -11.08
CA TRP A 337 -8.36 -7.21 -10.68
C TRP A 337 -8.20 -7.31 -9.17
N PRO A 338 -7.71 -8.45 -8.65
CA PRO A 338 -7.35 -8.60 -7.25
C PRO A 338 -5.95 -8.03 -6.96
N GLY A 339 -5.75 -7.57 -5.72
CA GLY A 339 -4.46 -7.30 -5.13
C GLY A 339 -4.31 -8.06 -3.82
N ILE A 340 -3.18 -8.76 -3.60
CA ILE A 340 -2.93 -9.48 -2.37
C ILE A 340 -1.93 -8.71 -1.52
N MET A 341 -2.37 -8.26 -0.36
CA MET A 341 -1.59 -7.52 0.61
C MET A 341 -1.11 -8.44 1.73
N GLY A 342 0.04 -8.12 2.33
CA GLY A 342 0.51 -8.77 3.56
C GLY A 342 0.11 -8.00 4.80
N TYR A 343 -0.60 -8.63 5.72
CA TYR A 343 -0.97 -8.08 7.02
C TYR A 343 -0.26 -8.82 8.15
N ALA A 344 0.33 -8.08 9.08
CA ALA A 344 0.66 -8.59 10.39
C ALA A 344 -0.55 -8.45 11.34
N PRO A 345 -0.69 -9.30 12.37
CA PRO A 345 -1.81 -9.22 13.31
C PRO A 345 -2.00 -7.85 13.96
N HIS A 346 -0.91 -7.15 14.26
CA HIS A 346 -0.89 -5.81 14.85
C HIS A 346 -1.12 -4.66 13.85
N LYS A 347 -1.31 -4.94 12.56
CA LYS A 347 -1.55 -3.96 11.47
C LYS A 347 -0.45 -2.91 11.26
N MET A 348 0.75 -3.15 11.81
CA MET A 348 1.93 -2.32 11.59
C MET A 348 2.93 -3.07 10.70
N PRO A 349 3.79 -2.38 9.96
CA PRO A 349 4.82 -3.04 9.17
C PRO A 349 5.84 -3.75 10.09
N GLN A 350 6.43 -4.80 9.56
CA GLN A 350 7.55 -5.51 10.16
C GLN A 350 8.85 -4.98 9.55
N ILE A 351 9.61 -4.21 10.33
CA ILE A 351 10.81 -3.51 9.89
C ILE A 351 11.90 -3.68 10.94
N GLY A 352 13.08 -4.11 10.53
CA GLY A 352 14.24 -4.20 11.41
C GLY A 352 15.18 -5.36 11.08
N GLU A 353 16.24 -5.47 11.85
CA GLU A 353 17.16 -6.59 11.83
C GLU A 353 16.61 -7.72 12.72
N ILE A 354 16.52 -8.93 12.17
CA ILE A 354 15.98 -10.10 12.86
C ILE A 354 17.06 -11.10 13.29
N GLU A 355 18.18 -11.11 12.58
CA GLU A 355 19.42 -11.78 12.88
C GLU A 355 20.57 -10.93 12.35
N PRO A 356 21.81 -11.07 12.86
CA PRO A 356 22.91 -10.25 12.36
C PRO A 356 23.07 -10.29 10.84
N GLY A 357 22.87 -9.13 10.19
CA GLY A 357 22.88 -8.97 8.74
C GLY A 357 21.61 -9.46 8.00
N LEU A 358 20.59 -9.93 8.71
CA LEU A 358 19.30 -10.31 8.11
C LEU A 358 18.20 -9.33 8.52
N TRP A 359 17.64 -8.65 7.54
CA TRP A 359 16.66 -7.59 7.71
C TRP A 359 15.30 -7.95 7.13
N ILE A 360 14.25 -7.38 7.72
CA ILE A 360 12.88 -7.47 7.19
C ILE A 360 12.33 -6.08 6.86
N CYS A 361 11.60 -5.98 5.75
CA CYS A 361 10.86 -4.80 5.33
C CYS A 361 9.53 -5.26 4.68
N SER A 362 8.49 -5.51 5.47
CA SER A 362 7.34 -6.32 5.05
C SER A 362 6.05 -5.96 5.78
N ALA A 363 4.93 -6.57 5.37
CA ALA A 363 3.63 -6.57 6.06
C ALA A 363 2.99 -5.17 6.25
N PHE A 364 2.93 -4.35 5.21
CA PHE A 364 2.45 -2.96 5.26
C PHE A 364 0.93 -2.79 5.33
N GLY A 365 0.15 -3.86 5.24
CA GLY A 365 -1.28 -3.86 5.57
C GLY A 365 -2.16 -2.92 4.73
N GLY A 366 -1.89 -2.78 3.44
CA GLY A 366 -2.69 -1.92 2.53
C GLY A 366 -2.29 -0.44 2.51
N HIS A 367 -1.38 0.00 3.39
CA HIS A 367 -0.79 1.36 3.40
C HIS A 367 0.64 1.32 2.85
N GLY A 368 0.85 0.72 1.66
CA GLY A 368 2.18 0.31 1.21
C GLY A 368 3.02 1.38 0.52
N LEU A 369 2.45 2.41 -0.12
CA LEU A 369 3.24 3.29 -1.00
C LEU A 369 4.27 4.13 -0.23
N ALA A 370 3.84 4.98 0.67
CA ALA A 370 4.75 5.80 1.47
C ALA A 370 5.47 4.96 2.55
N GLN A 371 4.79 4.01 3.17
CA GLN A 371 5.33 3.25 4.29
C GLN A 371 6.43 2.26 3.85
N THR A 372 6.40 1.76 2.61
CA THR A 372 7.53 0.98 2.08
C THR A 372 8.78 1.82 1.91
N ALA A 373 8.64 3.09 1.50
CA ALA A 373 9.74 4.04 1.43
C ALA A 373 10.27 4.40 2.83
N ALA A 374 9.37 4.64 3.81
CA ALA A 374 9.73 4.89 5.21
C ALA A 374 10.45 3.68 5.85
N GLY A 375 9.99 2.46 5.54
CA GLY A 375 10.61 1.22 5.99
C GLY A 375 11.97 0.99 5.35
N ALA A 376 12.09 1.27 4.07
CA ALA A 376 13.36 1.19 3.34
C ALA A 376 14.39 2.18 3.88
N ASP A 377 13.99 3.41 4.21
CA ASP A 377 14.84 4.41 4.86
C ASP A 377 15.34 3.90 6.24
N ALA A 378 14.44 3.31 7.03
CA ALA A 378 14.81 2.75 8.33
C ALA A 378 15.77 1.56 8.23
N VAL A 379 15.55 0.65 7.27
CA VAL A 379 16.44 -0.50 7.00
C VAL A 379 17.78 -0.03 6.46
N THR A 380 17.77 0.92 5.53
CA THR A 380 19.00 1.50 4.97
C THR A 380 19.85 2.15 6.05
N ALA A 381 19.28 2.99 6.89
CA ALA A 381 19.98 3.62 8.02
C ALA A 381 20.58 2.55 8.95
N GLY A 382 19.81 1.50 9.28
CA GLY A 382 20.27 0.41 10.13
C GLY A 382 21.45 -0.37 9.53
N ILE A 383 21.39 -0.71 8.25
CA ILE A 383 22.51 -1.38 7.52
C ILE A 383 23.77 -0.51 7.53
N LEU A 384 23.62 0.80 7.47
CA LEU A 384 24.71 1.78 7.48
C LEU A 384 25.20 2.16 8.91
N GLY A 385 24.64 1.51 9.96
CA GLY A 385 25.10 1.65 11.35
C GLY A 385 24.20 2.53 12.24
N ASP A 386 23.12 3.12 11.74
CA ASP A 386 22.13 3.83 12.57
C ASP A 386 20.78 3.08 12.64
N PRO A 387 20.57 2.22 13.64
CA PRO A 387 19.33 1.47 13.79
C PRO A 387 18.20 2.30 14.45
N SER A 388 18.36 3.58 14.73
CA SER A 388 17.42 4.40 15.51
C SER A 388 16.02 4.42 14.89
N LYS A 389 15.92 4.55 13.57
CA LYS A 389 14.66 4.53 12.82
C LYS A 389 14.00 3.14 12.84
N ALA A 390 14.77 2.08 12.66
CA ALA A 390 14.27 0.70 12.71
C ALA A 390 13.73 0.35 14.10
N ARG A 391 14.34 0.87 15.18
CA ARG A 391 13.89 0.67 16.56
C ARG A 391 12.50 1.24 16.84
N LEU A 392 12.01 2.20 16.05
CA LEU A 392 10.62 2.67 16.16
C LEU A 392 9.59 1.55 15.94
N PHE A 393 9.95 0.54 15.16
CA PHE A 393 9.09 -0.60 14.83
C PHE A 393 9.31 -1.80 15.74
N SER A 394 10.28 -1.77 16.67
CA SER A 394 10.59 -2.88 17.57
C SER A 394 9.42 -3.36 18.46
N PRO A 395 8.42 -2.54 18.82
CA PRO A 395 7.24 -3.01 19.53
C PRO A 395 6.33 -3.94 18.71
N PHE A 396 6.59 -4.08 17.39
CA PHE A 396 5.79 -4.85 16.45
C PHE A 396 6.60 -6.04 15.94
N GLY A 397 6.47 -7.17 16.64
CA GLY A 397 7.23 -8.38 16.35
C GLY A 397 6.77 -9.14 15.10
N THR A 398 7.39 -10.29 14.89
CA THR A 398 7.06 -11.26 13.84
C THR A 398 6.26 -12.42 14.42
N ASP A 399 5.17 -12.09 15.11
CA ASP A 399 4.31 -13.06 15.76
C ASP A 399 3.59 -13.92 14.71
N TRP A 400 3.31 -15.17 15.08
CA TRP A 400 2.56 -16.06 14.23
C TRP A 400 1.15 -15.51 13.94
N ALA A 401 0.82 -15.38 12.67
CA ALA A 401 -0.45 -14.82 12.21
C ALA A 401 -1.62 -15.83 12.21
N GLY A 402 -1.45 -17.00 12.83
CA GLY A 402 -2.52 -18.01 13.01
C GLY A 402 -2.71 -18.96 11.82
N GLY A 403 -1.97 -18.82 10.72
CA GLY A 403 -2.10 -19.68 9.54
C GLY A 403 -3.55 -19.78 9.04
N PRO A 404 -4.07 -21.00 8.74
CA PRO A 404 -5.46 -21.18 8.30
C PRO A 404 -6.50 -20.72 9.33
N ILE A 405 -6.24 -20.93 10.63
CA ILE A 405 -7.13 -20.50 11.71
C ILE A 405 -7.16 -18.97 11.79
N GLY A 406 -6.00 -18.33 11.70
CA GLY A 406 -5.89 -16.87 11.66
C GLY A 406 -6.61 -16.25 10.44
N ARG A 407 -6.55 -16.91 9.28
CA ARG A 407 -7.31 -16.52 8.09
C ARG A 407 -8.82 -16.59 8.33
N ALA A 408 -9.31 -17.69 8.89
CA ALA A 408 -10.73 -17.85 9.22
C ALA A 408 -11.20 -16.81 10.24
N ALA A 409 -10.43 -16.60 11.31
CA ALA A 409 -10.71 -15.59 12.32
C ALA A 409 -10.75 -14.16 11.74
N ALA A 410 -9.77 -13.81 10.90
CA ALA A 410 -9.75 -12.51 10.22
C ALA A 410 -10.95 -12.34 9.28
N GLN A 411 -11.40 -13.41 8.58
CA GLN A 411 -12.59 -13.37 7.73
C GLN A 411 -13.87 -13.12 8.54
N LEU A 412 -14.02 -13.76 9.69
CA LEU A 412 -15.14 -13.52 10.59
C LEU A 412 -15.16 -12.05 11.09
N VAL A 413 -14.00 -11.52 11.46
CA VAL A 413 -13.86 -10.11 11.84
C VAL A 413 -14.27 -9.19 10.66
N TYR A 414 -13.86 -9.46 9.44
CA TYR A 414 -14.27 -8.66 8.28
C TYR A 414 -15.79 -8.72 8.04
N TRP A 415 -16.43 -9.86 8.16
CA TRP A 415 -17.88 -9.97 8.05
C TRP A 415 -18.59 -9.18 9.16
N GLN A 416 -18.11 -9.27 10.40
CA GLN A 416 -18.63 -8.48 11.51
C GLN A 416 -18.50 -6.96 11.25
N LEU A 417 -17.34 -6.51 10.74
CA LEU A 417 -17.11 -5.11 10.40
C LEU A 417 -18.04 -4.64 9.29
N GLN A 418 -18.23 -5.43 8.24
CA GLN A 418 -19.16 -5.14 7.15
C GLN A 418 -20.62 -5.06 7.63
N ALA A 419 -21.03 -5.99 8.50
CA ALA A 419 -22.35 -5.94 9.10
C ALA A 419 -22.53 -4.70 9.98
N SER A 420 -21.52 -4.33 10.76
CA SER A 420 -21.56 -3.10 11.58
C SER A 420 -21.67 -1.84 10.70
N ASP A 421 -20.89 -1.75 9.63
CA ASP A 421 -20.96 -0.62 8.68
C ASP A 421 -22.36 -0.51 8.05
N TRP A 422 -22.98 -1.65 7.66
CA TRP A 422 -24.31 -1.67 7.10
C TRP A 422 -25.38 -1.24 8.12
N TRP A 423 -25.27 -1.64 9.39
CA TRP A 423 -26.20 -1.20 10.45
C TRP A 423 -26.06 0.30 10.74
N ASP A 424 -24.83 0.80 10.82
CA ASP A 424 -24.54 2.21 11.05
C ASP A 424 -25.14 3.06 9.91
N GLU A 425 -24.96 2.68 8.65
CA GLU A 425 -25.53 3.37 7.48
C GLU A 425 -27.07 3.33 7.46
N LYS A 426 -27.67 2.20 7.82
CA LYS A 426 -29.14 2.10 7.92
C LYS A 426 -29.71 2.98 9.03
N ARG A 427 -29.04 3.05 10.16
CA ARG A 427 -29.44 3.92 11.27
C ARG A 427 -29.39 5.37 10.84
N GLU A 428 -28.35 5.78 10.15
CA GLU A 428 -28.18 7.13 9.63
C GLU A 428 -29.27 7.50 8.63
N ALA A 429 -29.60 6.61 7.69
CA ALA A 429 -30.67 6.83 6.72
C ALA A 429 -32.04 7.05 7.41
N ARG A 430 -32.35 6.26 8.45
CA ARG A 430 -33.60 6.42 9.24
C ARG A 430 -33.63 7.73 10.01
N ASN A 431 -32.49 8.18 10.56
CA ASN A 431 -32.41 9.46 11.26
C ASN A 431 -32.64 10.62 10.30
N ALA A 432 -32.06 10.55 9.09
CA ALA A 432 -32.26 11.56 8.07
C ALA A 432 -33.75 11.64 7.58
N GLU A 433 -34.46 10.51 7.50
CA GLU A 433 -35.89 10.47 7.20
C GLU A 433 -36.72 11.13 8.29
N ARG A 434 -36.44 10.83 9.57
CA ARG A 434 -37.15 11.41 10.73
C ARG A 434 -37.00 12.92 10.86
N LEU A 435 -35.90 13.49 10.38
CA LEU A 435 -35.65 14.93 10.41
C LEU A 435 -36.35 15.68 9.25
N ARG A 436 -36.87 14.94 8.28
CA ARG A 436 -37.65 15.50 7.12
C ARG A 436 -39.15 15.47 7.33
N THR A 437 -39.63 14.70 8.31
CA THR A 437 -41.03 14.63 8.77
C THR A 437 -41.23 15.55 9.96
#